data_6cb5827e6b88ec5fdfd2cd193acc8699
#
_entry.id   6cb5827e6b88ec5fdfd2cd193acc8699
#
_cell.length_a   1.000
_cell.length_b   1.000
_cell.length_c   1.000
_cell.angle_alpha   90.00
_cell.angle_beta   90.00
_cell.angle_gamma   90.00
#
_symmetry.space_group_name_H-M   'P 1'
#
loop_
_entity.id
_entity.type
_entity.pdbx_description
1 polymer ?
#
loop_
_entity_poly.entity_id
_entity_poly.type
_entity_poly.pdbx_seq_one_letter_code
_entity_poly.pdbx_strand_id
1 'polypeptide(L)'
;MFQTRIIKKQLHFKQPAGTSRGVYTTRNVWYILLTDTDNHYYGVGECAPLPALSCDDVPNYDELLAIACKNFEKTGEIDRKALLPYPSILFGLETALLHFRACSLQFWHTPFSKGKAGIPINGLIWMGSFDEMYRRIEEKMQKGFRCIKLKIGAIDF
;
A
#
# COMPACT_ATOMS: atom_id res chain seq x y z
N MET A 1 17.59 -18.79 -9.45
CA MET A 1 18.13 -17.63 -8.67
C MET A 1 17.17 -16.46 -8.88
N PHE A 2 16.84 -15.73 -7.82
CA PHE A 2 15.93 -14.58 -7.94
C PHE A 2 16.61 -13.37 -8.60
N GLN A 3 15.82 -12.62 -9.36
CA GLN A 3 16.20 -11.35 -9.95
C GLN A 3 15.10 -10.34 -9.62
N THR A 4 15.47 -9.10 -9.34
CA THR A 4 14.54 -8.03 -9.04
C THR A 4 14.73 -6.86 -10.01
N ARG A 5 13.63 -6.20 -10.35
CA ARG A 5 13.63 -4.95 -11.09
C ARG A 5 12.75 -3.94 -10.35
N ILE A 6 13.30 -2.78 -10.07
CA ILE A 6 12.57 -1.67 -9.42
C ILE A 6 12.01 -0.75 -10.50
N ILE A 7 10.72 -0.44 -10.38
CA ILE A 7 10.02 0.49 -11.28
C ILE A 7 9.41 1.59 -10.42
N LYS A 8 9.97 2.79 -10.47
CA LYS A 8 9.43 3.97 -9.79
C LYS A 8 8.37 4.64 -10.64
N LYS A 9 7.24 4.98 -10.01
CA LYS A 9 6.16 5.75 -10.65
C LYS A 9 5.66 6.84 -9.72
N GLN A 10 5.30 7.99 -10.28
CA GLN A 10 4.54 9.01 -9.59
C GLN A 10 3.06 8.85 -9.96
N LEU A 11 2.23 8.63 -8.94
CA LEU A 11 0.78 8.58 -9.07
C LEU A 11 0.18 9.94 -8.75
N HIS A 12 -0.87 10.32 -9.47
CA HIS A 12 -1.64 11.53 -9.23
C HIS A 12 -2.97 11.17 -8.58
N PHE A 13 -3.31 11.84 -7.50
CA PHE A 13 -4.63 11.69 -6.88
C PHE A 13 -5.70 12.28 -7.81
N LYS A 14 -6.83 11.59 -7.96
CA LYS A 14 -7.99 12.10 -8.73
C LYS A 14 -8.59 13.37 -8.12
N GLN A 15 -8.46 13.51 -6.80
CA GLN A 15 -8.81 14.68 -6.02
C GLN A 15 -7.73 14.88 -4.96
N PRO A 16 -7.42 16.11 -4.56
CA PRO A 16 -6.48 16.36 -3.47
C PRO A 16 -6.86 15.58 -2.22
N ALA A 17 -5.92 14.84 -1.64
CA ALA A 17 -6.14 14.04 -0.45
C ALA A 17 -5.67 14.82 0.78
N GLY A 18 -6.62 15.44 1.49
CA GLY A 18 -6.35 16.14 2.75
C GLY A 18 -6.02 15.18 3.89
N THR A 19 -5.01 15.53 4.67
CA THR A 19 -4.65 14.84 5.92
C THR A 19 -4.38 15.88 7.00
N SER A 20 -4.26 15.47 8.26
CA SER A 20 -3.84 16.36 9.36
C SER A 20 -2.45 16.99 9.17
N ARG A 21 -1.65 16.49 8.23
CA ARG A 21 -0.28 16.95 7.95
C ARG A 21 -0.12 17.66 6.60
N GLY A 22 -1.21 17.86 5.86
CA GLY A 22 -1.19 18.54 4.57
C GLY A 22 -2.03 17.85 3.51
N VAL A 23 -1.94 18.39 2.30
CA VAL A 23 -2.72 17.92 1.14
C VAL A 23 -1.77 17.26 0.14
N TYR A 24 -2.08 16.02 -0.22
CA TYR A 24 -1.35 15.28 -1.25
C TYR A 24 -2.07 15.38 -2.59
N THR A 25 -1.35 15.75 -3.62
CA THR A 25 -1.81 15.72 -5.03
C THR A 25 -1.12 14.62 -5.83
N THR A 26 0.06 14.18 -5.36
CA THR A 26 0.85 13.09 -5.94
C THR A 26 1.43 12.21 -4.85
N ARG A 27 1.83 10.99 -5.21
CA ARG A 27 2.69 10.14 -4.40
C ARG A 27 3.63 9.33 -5.27
N ASN A 28 4.82 9.07 -4.80
CA ASN A 28 5.73 8.12 -5.42
C ASN A 28 5.40 6.70 -4.92
N VAL A 29 5.50 5.75 -5.82
CA VAL A 29 5.45 4.32 -5.53
C VAL A 29 6.58 3.62 -6.26
N TRP A 30 7.10 2.55 -5.67
CA TRP A 30 8.11 1.70 -6.27
C TRP A 30 7.55 0.28 -6.34
N TYR A 31 7.50 -0.25 -7.54
CA TYR A 31 7.16 -1.65 -7.75
C TYR A 31 8.42 -2.48 -7.82
N ILE A 32 8.44 -3.59 -7.06
CA ILE A 32 9.46 -4.62 -7.18
C ILE A 32 8.87 -5.70 -8.08
N LEU A 33 9.44 -5.86 -9.26
CA LEU A 33 9.16 -7.01 -10.11
C LEU A 33 10.19 -8.09 -9.79
N LEU A 34 9.72 -9.21 -9.24
CA LEU A 34 10.51 -10.38 -8.88
C LEU A 34 10.35 -11.45 -9.95
N THR A 35 11.44 -11.99 -10.45
CA THR A 35 11.47 -13.12 -11.39
C THR A 35 12.48 -14.16 -10.92
N ASP A 36 12.40 -15.37 -11.48
CA ASP A 36 13.49 -16.35 -11.42
C ASP A 36 14.37 -16.28 -12.66
N THR A 37 15.48 -17.02 -12.66
CA THR A 37 16.41 -17.06 -13.79
C THR A 37 15.78 -17.60 -15.06
N ASP A 38 14.71 -18.38 -14.95
CA ASP A 38 14.05 -19.03 -16.08
C ASP A 38 12.90 -18.16 -16.62
N ASN A 39 12.59 -17.06 -15.95
CA ASN A 39 11.54 -16.06 -16.30
C ASN A 39 10.14 -16.65 -16.58
N HIS A 40 9.84 -17.82 -16.02
CA HIS A 40 8.54 -18.47 -16.21
C HIS A 40 7.44 -17.82 -15.37
N TYR A 41 7.80 -17.26 -14.21
CA TYR A 41 6.87 -16.64 -13.27
C TYR A 41 7.39 -15.28 -12.82
N TYR A 42 6.48 -14.46 -12.36
CA TYR A 42 6.81 -13.17 -11.77
C TYR A 42 5.97 -12.89 -10.53
N GLY A 43 6.52 -12.10 -9.63
CA GLY A 43 5.82 -11.52 -8.50
C GLY A 43 5.94 -10.01 -8.51
N VAL A 44 4.92 -9.31 -8.05
CA VAL A 44 4.94 -7.85 -7.92
C VAL A 44 4.64 -7.47 -6.48
N GLY A 45 5.46 -6.60 -5.92
CA GLY A 45 5.21 -5.93 -4.64
C GLY A 45 5.27 -4.43 -4.82
N GLU A 46 4.54 -3.70 -3.99
CA GLU A 46 4.50 -2.24 -4.00
C GLU A 46 5.11 -1.70 -2.71
N CYS A 47 6.05 -0.78 -2.85
CA CYS A 47 6.61 0.02 -1.77
C CYS A 47 6.08 1.45 -1.93
N ALA A 48 5.36 1.96 -0.92
CA ALA A 48 4.62 3.20 -1.09
C ALA A 48 4.58 4.06 0.19
N PRO A 49 5.74 4.53 0.69
CA PRO A 49 5.76 5.45 1.81
C PRO A 49 5.05 6.75 1.44
N LEU A 50 4.33 7.33 2.39
CA LEU A 50 3.70 8.65 2.22
C LEU A 50 4.66 9.73 2.71
N PRO A 51 4.91 10.78 1.89
CA PRO A 51 5.78 11.89 2.27
C PRO A 51 5.37 12.52 3.61
N ALA A 52 6.33 12.80 4.47
CA ALA A 52 6.17 13.40 5.79
C ALA A 52 5.23 12.65 6.76
N LEU A 53 4.79 11.43 6.42
CA LEU A 53 3.86 10.63 7.23
C LEU A 53 4.42 9.25 7.57
N SER A 54 4.96 8.52 6.59
CA SER A 54 5.54 7.20 6.82
C SER A 54 6.89 7.31 7.53
N CYS A 55 7.18 6.40 8.46
CA CYS A 55 8.43 6.40 9.21
C CYS A 55 9.65 6.12 8.34
N ASP A 56 9.44 5.50 7.19
CA ASP A 56 10.45 5.17 6.19
C ASP A 56 10.45 6.11 4.97
N ASP A 57 9.82 7.29 5.09
CA ASP A 57 9.99 8.40 4.14
C ASP A 57 11.33 9.09 4.37
N VAL A 58 12.39 8.53 3.80
CA VAL A 58 13.78 8.98 3.98
C VAL A 58 14.41 9.40 2.65
N PRO A 59 15.35 10.37 2.67
CA PRO A 59 15.94 10.90 1.44
C PRO A 59 16.64 9.87 0.55
N ASN A 60 17.25 8.84 1.15
CA ASN A 60 17.98 7.78 0.45
C ASN A 60 17.14 6.52 0.21
N TYR A 61 15.81 6.66 0.11
CA TYR A 61 14.89 5.54 -0.04
C TYR A 61 15.19 4.66 -1.27
N ASP A 62 15.50 5.26 -2.42
CA ASP A 62 15.86 4.53 -3.64
C ASP A 62 17.07 3.61 -3.44
N GLU A 63 18.09 4.08 -2.71
CA GLU A 63 19.30 3.31 -2.43
C GLU A 63 19.03 2.16 -1.46
N LEU A 64 18.27 2.42 -0.39
CA LEU A 64 17.89 1.40 0.59
C LEU A 64 17.07 0.28 -0.06
N LEU A 65 16.13 0.64 -0.91
CA LEU A 65 15.33 -0.32 -1.66
C LEU A 65 16.22 -1.18 -2.60
N ALA A 66 17.17 -0.54 -3.30
CA ALA A 66 18.10 -1.23 -4.18
C ALA A 66 19.01 -2.21 -3.40
N ILE A 67 19.51 -1.79 -2.22
CA ILE A 67 20.30 -2.65 -1.34
C ILE A 67 19.48 -3.84 -0.85
N ALA A 68 18.25 -3.61 -0.40
CA ALA A 68 17.36 -4.68 0.06
C ALA A 68 17.08 -5.71 -1.04
N CYS A 69 16.79 -5.24 -2.25
CA CYS A 69 16.57 -6.11 -3.42
C CYS A 69 17.83 -6.95 -3.74
N LYS A 70 19.01 -6.33 -3.79
CA LYS A 70 20.27 -7.03 -4.05
C LYS A 70 20.62 -8.08 -2.98
N ASN A 71 20.35 -7.77 -1.71
CA ASN A 71 20.55 -8.73 -0.63
C ASN A 71 19.62 -9.93 -0.78
N PHE A 72 18.34 -9.67 -1.09
CA PHE A 72 17.37 -10.71 -1.38
C PHE A 72 17.80 -11.60 -2.59
N GLU A 73 18.29 -11.00 -3.68
CA GLU A 73 18.80 -11.75 -4.85
C GLU A 73 19.94 -12.71 -4.47
N LYS A 74 20.85 -12.26 -3.60
CA LYS A 74 22.01 -13.04 -3.16
C LYS A 74 21.64 -14.21 -2.25
N THR A 75 20.71 -13.99 -1.33
CA THR A 75 20.40 -14.92 -0.25
C THR A 75 19.15 -15.76 -0.51
N GLY A 76 18.23 -15.26 -1.32
CA GLY A 76 16.87 -15.81 -1.47
C GLY A 76 15.97 -15.57 -0.25
N GLU A 77 16.46 -14.83 0.75
CA GLU A 77 15.79 -14.60 2.02
C GLU A 77 15.60 -13.10 2.28
N ILE A 78 14.47 -12.75 2.91
CA ILE A 78 14.17 -11.37 3.31
C ILE A 78 14.68 -11.17 4.72
N ASP A 79 15.67 -10.29 4.90
CA ASP A 79 16.15 -9.90 6.22
C ASP A 79 15.14 -8.96 6.91
N ARG A 80 14.13 -9.60 7.54
CA ARG A 80 13.08 -8.86 8.23
C ARG A 80 13.61 -7.96 9.35
N LYS A 81 14.68 -8.39 10.03
CA LYS A 81 15.25 -7.63 11.15
C LYS A 81 15.89 -6.34 10.65
N ALA A 82 16.66 -6.40 9.59
CA ALA A 82 17.27 -5.21 8.98
C ALA A 82 16.22 -4.27 8.35
N LEU A 83 15.08 -4.81 7.91
CA LEU A 83 14.02 -4.05 7.24
C LEU A 83 12.91 -3.55 8.19
N LEU A 84 12.96 -3.84 9.49
CA LEU A 84 11.99 -3.30 10.46
C LEU A 84 11.86 -1.76 10.42
N PRO A 85 12.95 -0.97 10.24
CA PRO A 85 12.84 0.49 10.10
C PRO A 85 12.21 0.95 8.77
N TYR A 86 12.08 0.05 7.80
CA TYR A 86 11.61 0.32 6.44
C TYR A 86 10.41 -0.56 6.06
N PRO A 87 9.25 -0.37 6.73
CA PRO A 87 8.12 -1.27 6.59
C PRO A 87 7.53 -1.31 5.17
N SER A 88 7.61 -0.24 4.39
CA SER A 88 7.15 -0.26 3.01
C SER A 88 8.05 -1.11 2.10
N ILE A 89 9.37 -1.13 2.33
CA ILE A 89 10.30 -1.99 1.62
C ILE A 89 10.07 -3.47 2.00
N LEU A 90 9.93 -3.73 3.30
CA LEU A 90 9.64 -5.07 3.81
C LEU A 90 8.34 -5.60 3.19
N PHE A 91 7.26 -4.81 3.24
CA PHE A 91 5.97 -5.17 2.64
C PHE A 91 6.08 -5.46 1.14
N GLY A 92 6.80 -4.60 0.41
CA GLY A 92 7.00 -4.77 -1.03
C GLY A 92 7.71 -6.08 -1.37
N LEU A 93 8.81 -6.41 -0.67
CA LEU A 93 9.53 -7.67 -0.87
C LEU A 93 8.70 -8.89 -0.48
N GLU A 94 8.03 -8.85 0.68
CA GLU A 94 7.16 -9.95 1.12
C GLU A 94 6.00 -10.19 0.14
N THR A 95 5.36 -9.12 -0.32
CA THR A 95 4.25 -9.22 -1.27
C THR A 95 4.71 -9.73 -2.63
N ALA A 96 5.86 -9.25 -3.14
CA ALA A 96 6.45 -9.77 -4.38
C ALA A 96 6.73 -11.27 -4.29
N LEU A 97 7.30 -11.73 -3.17
CA LEU A 97 7.61 -13.13 -2.94
C LEU A 97 6.33 -13.99 -2.79
N LEU A 98 5.31 -13.48 -2.09
CA LEU A 98 4.00 -14.15 -1.99
C LEU A 98 3.34 -14.29 -3.35
N HIS A 99 3.32 -13.22 -4.15
CA HIS A 99 2.76 -13.25 -5.50
C HIS A 99 3.52 -14.24 -6.40
N PHE A 100 4.85 -14.22 -6.36
CA PHE A 100 5.69 -15.15 -7.10
C PHE A 100 5.37 -16.61 -6.75
N ARG A 101 5.29 -16.95 -5.45
CA ARG A 101 5.01 -18.31 -4.97
C ARG A 101 3.61 -18.78 -5.26
N ALA A 102 2.63 -17.88 -5.17
CA ALA A 102 1.22 -18.22 -5.42
C ALA A 102 0.90 -18.31 -6.91
N CYS A 103 1.73 -17.78 -7.79
CA CYS A 103 1.47 -17.60 -9.23
C CYS A 103 0.12 -16.92 -9.51
N SER A 104 -0.39 -16.15 -8.56
CA SER A 104 -1.68 -15.45 -8.62
C SER A 104 -1.73 -14.36 -7.56
N LEU A 105 -2.70 -13.45 -7.68
CA LEU A 105 -2.99 -12.45 -6.64
C LEU A 105 -3.85 -13.01 -5.49
N GLN A 106 -4.23 -14.27 -5.54
CA GLN A 106 -4.95 -14.95 -4.47
C GLN A 106 -3.98 -15.65 -3.53
N PHE A 107 -3.46 -14.92 -2.53
CA PHE A 107 -2.43 -15.40 -1.62
C PHE A 107 -2.95 -16.39 -0.56
N TRP A 108 -4.24 -16.31 -0.22
CA TRP A 108 -4.85 -17.14 0.82
C TRP A 108 -6.13 -17.80 0.30
N HIS A 109 -6.35 -19.07 0.65
CA HIS A 109 -7.53 -19.83 0.23
C HIS A 109 -8.66 -19.75 1.26
N THR A 110 -9.07 -18.53 1.63
CA THR A 110 -10.17 -18.27 2.56
C THR A 110 -11.50 -18.12 1.81
N PRO A 111 -12.67 -18.26 2.49
CA PRO A 111 -13.95 -17.93 1.88
C PRO A 111 -14.02 -16.49 1.35
N PHE A 112 -13.39 -15.55 2.04
CA PHE A 112 -13.31 -14.14 1.60
C PHE A 112 -12.52 -13.99 0.30
N SER A 113 -11.31 -14.55 0.21
CA SER A 113 -10.49 -14.47 -1.00
C SER A 113 -11.10 -15.18 -2.21
N LYS A 114 -12.01 -16.13 -1.97
CA LYS A 114 -12.80 -16.82 -3.00
C LYS A 114 -14.12 -16.12 -3.34
N GLY A 115 -14.39 -14.94 -2.77
CA GLY A 115 -15.64 -14.20 -2.96
C GLY A 115 -16.88 -14.89 -2.37
N LYS A 116 -16.72 -15.86 -1.45
CA LYS A 116 -17.80 -16.62 -0.82
C LYS A 116 -18.27 -16.03 0.51
N ALA A 117 -17.54 -15.09 1.07
CA ALA A 117 -17.87 -14.39 2.30
C ALA A 117 -17.45 -12.92 2.21
N GLY A 118 -18.21 -12.04 2.87
CA GLY A 118 -17.86 -10.62 3.04
C GLY A 118 -17.15 -10.38 4.36
N ILE A 119 -16.47 -9.24 4.45
CA ILE A 119 -15.93 -8.69 5.70
C ILE A 119 -16.70 -7.41 6.02
N PRO A 120 -17.27 -7.27 7.24
CA PRO A 120 -17.91 -6.02 7.64
C PRO A 120 -16.97 -4.84 7.54
N ILE A 121 -17.42 -3.74 6.95
CA ILE A 121 -16.63 -2.53 6.76
C ILE A 121 -17.42 -1.29 7.18
N ASN A 122 -16.74 -0.28 7.71
CA ASN A 122 -17.34 1.02 7.99
C ASN A 122 -17.51 1.87 6.71
N GLY A 123 -18.51 2.76 6.71
CA GLY A 123 -18.61 3.87 5.77
C GLY A 123 -17.61 4.97 6.15
N LEU A 124 -16.62 5.24 5.29
CA LEU A 124 -15.67 6.31 5.54
C LEU A 124 -16.21 7.64 5.01
N ILE A 125 -16.19 8.66 5.87
CA ILE A 125 -16.42 10.06 5.52
C ILE A 125 -15.05 10.77 5.61
N TRP A 126 -14.53 11.11 4.44
CA TRP A 126 -13.26 11.84 4.33
C TRP A 126 -13.47 13.32 4.67
N MET A 127 -12.41 14.00 5.10
CA MET A 127 -12.40 15.42 5.40
C MET A 127 -12.95 16.24 4.23
N GLY A 128 -13.71 17.28 4.55
CA GLY A 128 -14.32 18.21 3.61
C GLY A 128 -15.01 19.34 4.38
N SER A 129 -15.78 20.20 3.71
CA SER A 129 -16.65 21.15 4.37
C SER A 129 -17.73 20.43 5.19
N PHE A 130 -18.32 21.13 6.16
CA PHE A 130 -19.40 20.57 6.99
C PHE A 130 -20.53 19.99 6.15
N ASP A 131 -21.01 20.75 5.17
CA ASP A 131 -22.14 20.35 4.31
C ASP A 131 -21.80 19.13 3.44
N GLU A 132 -20.56 19.05 2.91
CA GLU A 132 -20.12 17.90 2.15
C GLU A 132 -20.03 16.64 3.02
N MET A 133 -19.51 16.78 4.24
CA MET A 133 -19.39 15.65 5.16
C MET A 133 -20.77 15.18 5.61
N TYR A 134 -21.69 16.12 5.91
CA TYR A 134 -23.06 15.80 6.29
C TYR A 134 -23.77 15.01 5.17
N ARG A 135 -23.74 15.52 3.94
CA ARG A 135 -24.31 14.81 2.79
C ARG A 135 -23.72 13.40 2.60
N ARG A 136 -22.40 13.26 2.75
CA ARG A 136 -21.72 11.95 2.66
C ARG A 136 -22.15 10.98 3.77
N ILE A 137 -22.47 11.49 4.97
CA ILE A 137 -23.03 10.66 6.06
C ILE A 137 -24.39 10.11 5.64
N GLU A 138 -25.30 10.98 5.15
CA GLU A 138 -26.62 10.57 4.70
C GLU A 138 -26.52 9.51 3.59
N GLU A 139 -25.65 9.73 2.58
CA GLU A 139 -25.41 8.76 1.51
C GLU A 139 -24.93 7.40 2.05
N LYS A 140 -24.05 7.37 3.06
CA LYS A 140 -23.57 6.14 3.66
C LYS A 140 -24.65 5.43 4.48
N MET A 141 -25.46 6.18 5.21
CA MET A 141 -26.60 5.63 5.96
C MET A 141 -27.63 5.00 5.01
N GLN A 142 -27.99 5.69 3.92
CA GLN A 142 -28.89 5.17 2.89
C GLN A 142 -28.34 3.89 2.22
N LYS A 143 -27.02 3.76 2.10
CA LYS A 143 -26.36 2.55 1.60
C LYS A 143 -26.28 1.40 2.63
N GLY A 144 -26.85 1.59 3.84
CA GLY A 144 -26.94 0.58 4.87
C GLY A 144 -25.68 0.35 5.70
N PHE A 145 -24.72 1.27 5.68
CA PHE A 145 -23.57 1.19 6.59
C PHE A 145 -24.02 1.36 8.05
N ARG A 146 -23.66 0.40 8.90
CA ARG A 146 -23.98 0.43 10.35
C ARG A 146 -22.94 1.11 11.21
N CYS A 147 -21.75 1.32 10.67
CA CYS A 147 -20.65 2.02 11.32
C CYS A 147 -20.13 3.11 10.37
N ILE A 148 -20.04 4.34 10.84
CA ILE A 148 -19.51 5.48 10.11
C ILE A 148 -18.21 5.94 10.78
N LYS A 149 -17.13 6.04 10.00
CA LYS A 149 -15.85 6.61 10.45
C LYS A 149 -15.70 8.01 9.87
N LEU A 150 -15.70 9.01 10.75
CA LEU A 150 -15.44 10.41 10.39
C LEU A 150 -13.96 10.73 10.52
N LYS A 151 -13.39 11.41 9.52
CA LYS A 151 -12.10 12.07 9.64
C LYS A 151 -12.32 13.55 9.91
N ILE A 152 -12.02 13.95 11.16
CA ILE A 152 -12.21 15.32 11.65
C ILE A 152 -10.82 15.92 11.88
N GLY A 153 -10.17 16.57 11.22
CA GLY A 153 -8.84 17.13 11.51
C GLY A 153 -8.54 18.39 10.70
N ALA A 154 -9.53 18.80 9.87
CA ALA A 154 -9.43 19.97 9.02
C ALA A 154 -10.65 20.87 9.13
N ILE A 155 -11.48 20.68 10.16
CA ILE A 155 -12.64 21.53 10.45
C ILE A 155 -12.33 22.25 11.76
N ASP A 156 -12.39 23.58 11.73
CA ASP A 156 -12.44 24.40 12.94
C ASP A 156 -13.84 24.22 13.54
N PHE A 157 -13.89 23.80 14.80
CA PHE A 157 -15.11 23.61 15.58
C PHE A 157 -15.39 24.86 16.41
#